data_b6ac9ff8c535d89720392f3f4d59286e
#
_entry.id   b6ac9ff8c535d89720392f3f4d59286e
#
_cell.length_a   1.000
_cell.length_b   1.000
_cell.length_c   1.000
_cell.angle_alpha   90.00
_cell.angle_beta   90.00
_cell.angle_gamma   90.00
#
_symmetry.space_group_name_H-M   'P 1'
#
loop_
_entity.id
_entity.type
_entity.pdbx_description
1 polymer ?
#
loop_
_entity_poly.entity_id
_entity_poly.type
_entity_poly.pdbx_seq_one_letter_code
_entity_poly.pdbx_strand_id
1 'polypeptide(L)'
;NGKRWQVNTGVQMHPERRSLDQKTGLLYADTVRTSVNWNPQLNVSWHQGKTRFELNYDGSSRQPDLGSLVSLTDNSDPLHVTHGNPSLKAAYSQNFRLMGRNTRLGLSGDVNFSNTYNSQTQAVFYNLATGGTETYPVNVNGNWNMRASLRYQKRWKKRFNLSARTGASFAQSVALVNEGKSEEPDRSVTHNTSYN
;
A
#
# COMPACT_ATOMS: atom_id res chain seq x y z
N ASN A 1 36.48 -4.67 -18.80
CA ASN A 1 35.33 -3.99 -18.14
C ASN A 1 34.04 -4.23 -18.92
N GLY A 2 33.53 -5.51 -18.86
CA GLY A 2 32.28 -5.90 -19.54
C GLY A 2 31.03 -5.33 -18.86
N LYS A 3 30.00 -5.07 -19.65
CA LYS A 3 28.64 -4.87 -19.17
C LYS A 3 28.14 -6.19 -18.60
N ARG A 4 27.56 -6.18 -17.40
CA ARG A 4 26.94 -7.35 -16.79
C ARG A 4 25.49 -7.05 -16.45
N TRP A 5 24.60 -7.92 -16.88
CA TRP A 5 23.21 -7.97 -16.51
C TRP A 5 22.97 -9.18 -15.62
N GLN A 6 22.16 -9.02 -14.62
CA GLN A 6 21.63 -10.11 -13.83
C GLN A 6 20.13 -9.88 -13.67
N VAL A 7 19.35 -10.92 -13.98
CA VAL A 7 17.90 -10.91 -13.85
C VAL A 7 17.49 -12.08 -13.00
N ASN A 8 16.76 -11.82 -11.93
CA ASN A 8 16.15 -12.83 -11.07
C ASN A 8 14.65 -12.57 -11.06
N THR A 9 13.86 -13.60 -11.28
CA THR A 9 12.39 -13.51 -11.24
C THR A 9 11.83 -14.73 -10.51
N GLY A 10 10.72 -14.52 -9.85
CA GLY A 10 10.03 -15.59 -9.11
C GLY A 10 8.58 -15.21 -8.85
N VAL A 11 7.77 -16.23 -8.60
CA VAL A 11 6.40 -16.08 -8.14
C VAL A 11 6.19 -17.03 -6.97
N GLN A 12 5.79 -16.49 -5.84
CA GLN A 12 5.38 -17.29 -4.69
C GLN A 12 3.86 -17.34 -4.64
N MET A 13 3.33 -18.54 -4.42
CA MET A 13 1.90 -18.78 -4.28
C MET A 13 1.65 -19.33 -2.88
N HIS A 14 0.77 -18.69 -2.14
CA HIS A 14 0.40 -19.11 -0.80
C HIS A 14 -1.11 -19.42 -0.77
N PRO A 15 -1.51 -20.70 -0.93
CA PRO A 15 -2.88 -21.09 -0.68
C PRO A 15 -3.17 -20.94 0.83
N GLU A 16 -4.27 -20.31 1.14
CA GLU A 16 -4.67 -20.02 2.50
C GLU A 16 -6.13 -20.41 2.69
N ARG A 17 -6.43 -21.11 3.78
CA ARG A 17 -7.79 -21.39 4.23
C ARG A 17 -7.96 -20.80 5.61
N ARG A 18 -8.92 -19.89 5.74
CA ARG A 18 -9.28 -19.26 7.00
C ARG A 18 -10.72 -19.58 7.36
N SER A 19 -10.97 -19.81 8.63
CA SER A 19 -12.32 -19.97 9.20
C SER A 19 -12.51 -19.01 10.36
N LEU A 20 -13.69 -18.48 10.49
CA LEU A 20 -14.11 -17.63 11.59
C LEU A 20 -15.47 -18.11 12.09
N ASP A 21 -15.51 -18.50 13.37
CA ASP A 21 -16.73 -18.71 14.12
C ASP A 21 -16.92 -17.48 15.03
N GLN A 22 -17.93 -16.68 14.75
CA GLN A 22 -18.22 -15.51 15.56
C GLN A 22 -19.64 -15.59 16.11
N LYS A 23 -19.77 -15.37 17.42
CA LYS A 23 -21.06 -15.27 18.12
C LYS A 23 -21.17 -13.90 18.78
N THR A 24 -22.19 -13.14 18.40
CA THR A 24 -22.51 -11.85 19.02
C THR A 24 -23.96 -11.89 19.48
N GLY A 25 -24.16 -12.04 20.77
CA GLY A 25 -25.48 -12.25 21.34
C GLY A 25 -26.14 -13.53 20.82
N LEU A 26 -27.28 -13.40 20.14
CA LEU A 26 -28.02 -14.49 19.49
C LEU A 26 -27.59 -14.73 18.02
N LEU A 27 -26.75 -13.85 17.47
CA LEU A 27 -26.29 -13.95 16.11
C LEU A 27 -25.03 -14.83 16.06
N TYR A 28 -25.05 -15.78 15.14
CA TYR A 28 -23.94 -16.69 14.87
C TYR A 28 -23.52 -16.56 13.40
N ALA A 29 -22.24 -16.41 13.15
CA ALA A 29 -21.68 -16.45 11.81
C ALA A 29 -20.51 -17.42 11.76
N ASP A 30 -20.61 -18.40 10.87
CA ASP A 30 -19.54 -19.30 10.48
C ASP A 30 -19.14 -18.95 9.05
N THR A 31 -17.88 -18.60 8.86
CA THR A 31 -17.36 -18.23 7.55
C THR A 31 -16.04 -18.95 7.28
N VAL A 32 -15.99 -19.68 6.16
CA VAL A 32 -14.77 -20.32 5.66
C VAL A 32 -14.41 -19.69 4.32
N ARG A 33 -13.19 -19.21 4.21
CA ARG A 33 -12.67 -18.65 2.96
C ARG A 33 -11.36 -19.34 2.56
N THR A 34 -11.35 -19.82 1.32
CA THR A 34 -10.12 -20.31 0.68
C THR A 34 -9.65 -19.30 -0.35
N SER A 35 -8.39 -18.96 -0.33
CA SER A 35 -7.79 -17.97 -1.23
C SER A 35 -6.37 -18.37 -1.60
N VAL A 36 -5.87 -17.83 -2.69
CA VAL A 36 -4.48 -17.98 -3.12
C VAL A 36 -3.86 -16.59 -3.18
N ASN A 37 -2.82 -16.37 -2.42
CA ASN A 37 -2.05 -15.14 -2.43
C ASN A 37 -0.89 -15.27 -3.42
N TRP A 38 -0.73 -14.26 -4.29
CA TRP A 38 0.30 -14.23 -5.33
C TRP A 38 1.31 -13.14 -5.02
N ASN A 39 2.59 -13.53 -4.97
CA ASN A 39 3.68 -12.62 -4.66
C ASN A 39 4.76 -12.73 -5.75
N PRO A 40 4.58 -12.05 -6.91
CA PRO A 40 5.59 -12.00 -7.95
C PRO A 40 6.75 -11.10 -7.53
N GLN A 41 7.95 -11.47 -7.95
CA GLN A 41 9.20 -10.74 -7.67
C GLN A 41 10.04 -10.67 -8.93
N LEU A 42 10.64 -9.51 -9.18
CA LEU A 42 11.61 -9.27 -10.23
C LEU A 42 12.75 -8.41 -9.70
N ASN A 43 13.96 -8.88 -9.87
CA ASN A 43 15.17 -8.10 -9.64
C ASN A 43 15.98 -8.04 -10.92
N VAL A 44 16.28 -6.84 -11.38
CA VAL A 44 17.15 -6.59 -12.52
C VAL A 44 18.30 -5.72 -12.08
N SER A 45 19.52 -6.21 -12.20
CA SER A 45 20.71 -5.41 -11.93
C SER A 45 21.59 -5.27 -13.17
N TRP A 46 22.11 -4.08 -13.34
CA TRP A 46 23.06 -3.76 -14.39
C TRP A 46 24.31 -3.09 -13.80
N HIS A 47 25.44 -3.55 -14.23
CA HIS A 47 26.72 -3.02 -13.78
C HIS A 47 27.66 -2.81 -14.96
N GLN A 48 28.26 -1.62 -15.01
CA GLN A 48 29.33 -1.29 -15.96
C GLN A 48 30.36 -0.36 -15.29
N GLY A 49 31.57 -0.87 -15.09
CA GLY A 49 32.66 -0.11 -14.48
C GLY A 49 32.32 0.42 -13.08
N LYS A 50 32.11 1.70 -12.93
CA LYS A 50 31.79 2.38 -11.68
C LYS A 50 30.30 2.70 -11.51
N THR A 51 29.48 2.30 -12.48
CA THR A 51 28.03 2.55 -12.49
C THR A 51 27.27 1.26 -12.24
N ARG A 52 26.26 1.33 -11.37
CA ARG A 52 25.30 0.25 -11.09
C ARG A 52 23.90 0.83 -11.08
N PHE A 53 22.98 0.11 -11.74
CA PHE A 53 21.54 0.29 -11.61
C PHE A 53 20.91 -1.00 -11.13
N GLU A 54 19.86 -0.87 -10.34
CA GLU A 54 19.11 -1.99 -9.79
C GLU A 54 17.63 -1.62 -9.76
N LEU A 55 16.81 -2.45 -10.39
CA LEU A 55 15.35 -2.38 -10.36
C LEU A 55 14.83 -3.58 -9.60
N ASN A 56 14.06 -3.34 -8.56
CA ASN A 56 13.33 -4.34 -7.81
C ASN A 56 11.83 -4.09 -7.97
N TYR A 57 11.11 -5.14 -8.23
CA TYR A 57 9.65 -5.18 -8.21
C TYR A 57 9.20 -6.30 -7.31
N ASP A 58 8.24 -6.02 -6.44
CA ASP A 58 7.52 -7.00 -5.67
C ASP A 58 6.03 -6.70 -5.66
N GLY A 59 5.23 -7.74 -5.84
CA GLY A 59 3.79 -7.72 -5.72
C GLY A 59 3.34 -8.60 -4.56
N SER A 60 2.30 -8.20 -3.85
CA SER A 60 1.72 -9.00 -2.78
C SER A 60 0.22 -8.83 -2.71
N SER A 61 -0.49 -9.94 -2.55
CA SER A 61 -1.92 -9.95 -2.27
C SER A 61 -2.18 -10.09 -0.78
N ARG A 62 -3.17 -9.34 -0.29
CA ARG A 62 -3.63 -9.38 1.10
C ARG A 62 -5.14 -9.59 1.13
N GLN A 63 -5.56 -10.68 1.73
CA GLN A 63 -6.97 -10.99 1.91
C GLN A 63 -7.59 -10.07 2.98
N PRO A 64 -8.90 -9.74 2.86
CA PRO A 64 -9.64 -9.07 3.92
C PRO A 64 -9.62 -9.85 5.22
N ASP A 65 -9.73 -9.15 6.33
CA ASP A 65 -10.01 -9.79 7.61
C ASP A 65 -11.36 -10.49 7.59
N LEU A 66 -11.45 -11.68 8.19
CA LEU A 66 -12.70 -12.47 8.18
C LEU A 66 -13.83 -11.76 8.93
N GLY A 67 -13.53 -11.05 10.02
CA GLY A 67 -14.50 -10.27 10.76
C GLY A 67 -15.15 -9.18 9.90
N SER A 68 -14.38 -8.58 9.01
CA SER A 68 -14.88 -7.57 8.05
C SER A 68 -15.78 -8.16 6.94
N LEU A 69 -15.71 -9.47 6.71
CA LEU A 69 -16.50 -10.18 5.69
C LEU A 69 -17.86 -10.67 6.21
N VAL A 70 -18.03 -10.73 7.51
CA VAL A 70 -19.27 -11.21 8.12
C VAL A 70 -20.31 -10.10 8.09
N SER A 71 -21.50 -10.36 7.55
CA SER A 71 -22.63 -9.41 7.51
C SER A 71 -23.29 -9.22 8.89
N LEU A 72 -22.50 -9.17 9.96
CA LEU A 72 -23.01 -8.83 11.28
C LEU A 72 -23.00 -7.31 11.46
N THR A 73 -24.09 -6.80 12.00
CA THR A 73 -24.21 -5.42 12.42
C THR A 73 -23.93 -5.34 13.91
N ASP A 74 -22.90 -4.59 14.28
CA ASP A 74 -22.66 -4.21 15.66
C ASP A 74 -23.36 -2.87 15.90
N ASN A 75 -24.44 -2.92 16.68
CA ASN A 75 -25.24 -1.78 17.11
C ASN A 75 -25.26 -1.65 18.64
N SER A 76 -24.25 -2.14 19.30
CA SER A 76 -24.09 -2.01 20.77
C SER A 76 -24.05 -0.54 21.20
N ASP A 77 -23.55 0.33 20.33
CA ASP A 77 -23.71 1.78 20.40
C ASP A 77 -24.59 2.26 19.22
N PRO A 78 -25.85 2.70 19.48
CA PRO A 78 -26.75 3.15 18.42
C PRO A 78 -26.27 4.38 17.65
N LEU A 79 -25.31 5.14 18.18
CA LEU A 79 -24.71 6.29 17.51
C LEU A 79 -23.47 5.92 16.66
N HIS A 80 -22.95 4.70 16.84
CA HIS A 80 -21.78 4.21 16.12
C HIS A 80 -22.01 2.78 15.65
N VAL A 81 -22.72 2.62 14.55
CA VAL A 81 -23.07 1.31 13.99
C VAL A 81 -21.99 0.84 13.02
N THR A 82 -21.53 -0.39 13.18
CA THR A 82 -20.53 -0.99 12.27
C THR A 82 -21.12 -2.19 11.55
N HIS A 83 -20.91 -2.25 10.26
CA HIS A 83 -21.32 -3.36 9.39
C HIS A 83 -20.11 -4.07 8.79
N GLY A 84 -20.23 -5.39 8.59
CA GLY A 84 -19.30 -6.11 7.73
C GLY A 84 -19.68 -6.03 6.25
N ASN A 85 -18.74 -6.38 5.37
CA ASN A 85 -18.96 -6.39 3.92
C ASN A 85 -18.42 -7.68 3.28
N PRO A 86 -19.31 -8.66 2.99
CA PRO A 86 -18.90 -9.91 2.32
C PRO A 86 -18.33 -9.73 0.93
N SER A 87 -18.60 -8.60 0.27
CA SER A 87 -18.14 -8.29 -1.10
C SER A 87 -16.70 -7.79 -1.16
N LEU A 88 -16.00 -7.68 -0.03
CA LEU A 88 -14.61 -7.23 -0.01
C LEU A 88 -13.71 -8.15 -0.84
N LYS A 89 -12.90 -7.50 -1.67
CA LYS A 89 -11.88 -8.12 -2.51
C LYS A 89 -10.52 -8.06 -1.83
N ALA A 90 -9.65 -8.99 -2.18
CA ALA A 90 -8.25 -8.93 -1.78
C ALA A 90 -7.59 -7.64 -2.29
N ALA A 91 -6.82 -7.00 -1.44
CA ALA A 91 -5.96 -5.91 -1.82
C ALA A 91 -4.69 -6.46 -2.51
N TYR A 92 -4.20 -5.75 -3.53
CA TYR A 92 -2.97 -6.09 -4.23
C TYR A 92 -2.03 -4.91 -4.25
N SER A 93 -0.89 -5.06 -3.58
CA SER A 93 0.15 -4.04 -3.48
C SER A 93 1.28 -4.32 -4.46
N GLN A 94 1.74 -3.30 -5.15
CA GLN A 94 2.88 -3.33 -6.07
C GLN A 94 3.92 -2.32 -5.60
N ASN A 95 5.16 -2.78 -5.49
CA ASN A 95 6.29 -1.96 -5.08
C ASN A 95 7.37 -2.00 -6.16
N PHE A 96 7.80 -0.84 -6.60
CA PHE A 96 8.90 -0.65 -7.54
C PHE A 96 9.98 0.15 -6.85
N ARG A 97 11.20 -0.36 -6.88
CA ARG A 97 12.37 0.35 -6.38
C ARG A 97 13.46 0.39 -7.43
N LEU A 98 13.79 1.59 -7.86
CA LEU A 98 14.91 1.85 -8.76
C LEU A 98 16.05 2.51 -7.96
N MET A 99 17.23 1.92 -8.02
CA MET A 99 18.45 2.47 -7.44
C MET A 99 19.50 2.68 -8.50
N GLY A 100 20.20 3.83 -8.42
CA GLY A 100 21.32 4.15 -9.28
C GLY A 100 22.52 4.63 -8.47
N ARG A 101 23.72 4.17 -8.82
CA ARG A 101 24.94 4.61 -8.16
C ARG A 101 26.08 4.71 -9.15
N ASN A 102 26.81 5.83 -9.08
CA ASN A 102 28.09 6.00 -9.77
C ASN A 102 29.18 6.39 -8.78
N THR A 103 30.10 5.47 -8.48
CA THR A 103 31.13 5.68 -7.46
C THR A 103 32.23 6.64 -7.92
N ARG A 104 32.42 6.84 -9.24
CA ARG A 104 33.39 7.82 -9.78
C ARG A 104 32.89 9.25 -9.56
N LEU A 105 31.60 9.47 -9.80
CA LEU A 105 30.97 10.78 -9.61
C LEU A 105 30.61 11.05 -8.14
N GLY A 106 30.56 10.00 -7.31
CA GLY A 106 30.07 10.11 -5.93
C GLY A 106 28.56 10.33 -5.85
N LEU A 107 27.82 9.94 -6.90
CA LEU A 107 26.38 10.15 -7.03
C LEU A 107 25.64 8.84 -6.78
N SER A 108 24.59 8.91 -5.99
CA SER A 108 23.64 7.81 -5.81
C SER A 108 22.22 8.37 -5.63
N GLY A 109 21.24 7.66 -6.15
CA GLY A 109 19.83 8.01 -5.99
C GLY A 109 18.96 6.78 -5.96
N ASP A 110 17.77 6.96 -5.41
CA ASP A 110 16.73 5.94 -5.37
C ASP A 110 15.37 6.55 -5.60
N VAL A 111 14.51 5.79 -6.25
CA VAL A 111 13.08 6.07 -6.42
C VAL A 111 12.32 4.85 -5.97
N ASN A 112 11.39 5.04 -5.05
CA ASN A 112 10.47 4.01 -4.60
C ASN A 112 9.06 4.45 -4.96
N PHE A 113 8.32 3.58 -5.63
CA PHE A 113 6.91 3.78 -5.96
C PHE A 113 6.11 2.60 -5.47
N SER A 114 5.04 2.85 -4.76
CA SER A 114 4.08 1.81 -4.37
C SER A 114 2.66 2.22 -4.72
N ASN A 115 1.88 1.24 -5.14
CA ASN A 115 0.46 1.38 -5.47
C ASN A 115 -0.29 0.19 -4.89
N THR A 116 -1.51 0.43 -4.41
CA THR A 116 -2.39 -0.63 -3.90
C THR A 116 -3.73 -0.59 -4.60
N TYR A 117 -4.04 -1.66 -5.31
CA TYR A 117 -5.35 -1.91 -5.89
C TYR A 117 -6.26 -2.55 -4.85
N ASN A 118 -7.56 -2.24 -4.91
CA ASN A 118 -8.57 -2.72 -3.97
C ASN A 118 -8.15 -2.49 -2.51
N SER A 119 -7.49 -1.37 -2.22
CA SER A 119 -7.13 -0.99 -0.86
C SER A 119 -8.38 -0.96 0.01
N GLN A 120 -8.31 -1.56 1.19
CA GLN A 120 -9.43 -1.60 2.11
C GLN A 120 -9.41 -0.36 2.99
N THR A 121 -10.55 0.31 3.07
CA THR A 121 -10.77 1.47 3.93
C THR A 121 -12.16 1.38 4.56
N GLN A 122 -12.42 2.19 5.57
CA GLN A 122 -13.76 2.34 6.13
C GLN A 122 -14.50 3.45 5.37
N ALA A 123 -15.68 3.14 4.88
CA ALA A 123 -16.64 4.15 4.44
C ALA A 123 -17.43 4.63 5.67
N VAL A 124 -17.59 5.93 5.81
CA VAL A 124 -18.26 6.56 6.94
C VAL A 124 -19.47 7.33 6.44
N PHE A 125 -20.64 6.99 7.01
CA PHE A 125 -21.91 7.69 6.78
C PHE A 125 -22.32 8.42 8.04
N TYR A 126 -22.67 9.69 7.90
CA TYR A 126 -23.28 10.49 8.92
C TYR A 126 -24.80 10.48 8.73
N ASN A 127 -25.53 9.94 9.69
CA ASN A 127 -26.98 9.97 9.71
C ASN A 127 -27.46 11.26 10.37
N LEU A 128 -27.92 12.21 9.58
CA LEU A 128 -28.37 13.53 10.06
C LEU A 128 -29.62 13.47 10.94
N ALA A 129 -30.44 12.42 10.80
CA ALA A 129 -31.67 12.28 11.58
C ALA A 129 -31.39 11.82 13.01
N THR A 130 -30.39 10.97 13.20
CA THR A 130 -30.03 10.40 14.51
C THR A 130 -28.79 11.05 15.13
N GLY A 131 -27.99 11.78 14.33
CA GLY A 131 -26.68 12.28 14.71
C GLY A 131 -25.60 11.19 14.82
N GLY A 132 -25.92 9.96 14.43
CA GLY A 132 -25.02 8.82 14.48
C GLY A 132 -24.16 8.64 13.24
N THR A 133 -23.24 7.69 13.32
CA THR A 133 -22.38 7.27 12.22
C THR A 133 -22.54 5.78 11.94
N GLU A 134 -22.55 5.45 10.65
CA GLU A 134 -22.49 4.06 10.20
C GLU A 134 -21.17 3.85 9.45
N THR A 135 -20.45 2.79 9.77
CA THR A 135 -19.18 2.46 9.14
C THR A 135 -19.21 1.06 8.56
N TYR A 136 -18.66 0.91 7.36
CA TYR A 136 -18.44 -0.39 6.74
C TYR A 136 -17.17 -0.42 5.90
N PRO A 137 -16.49 -1.56 5.83
CA PRO A 137 -15.27 -1.70 5.06
C PRO A 137 -15.58 -1.78 3.56
N VAL A 138 -14.81 -1.06 2.74
CA VAL A 138 -14.93 -1.02 1.28
C VAL A 138 -13.57 -1.12 0.60
N ASN A 139 -13.58 -1.48 -0.68
CA ASN A 139 -12.39 -1.40 -1.50
C ASN A 139 -12.34 -0.08 -2.26
N VAL A 140 -11.20 0.60 -2.22
CA VAL A 140 -10.92 1.80 -2.99
C VAL A 140 -9.67 1.64 -3.85
N ASN A 141 -9.63 2.35 -4.96
CA ASN A 141 -8.47 2.43 -5.84
C ASN A 141 -7.95 3.86 -5.91
N GLY A 142 -6.64 3.99 -6.16
CA GLY A 142 -5.99 5.28 -6.30
C GLY A 142 -5.04 5.61 -5.14
N ASN A 143 -4.80 4.68 -4.22
CA ASN A 143 -3.80 4.82 -3.16
C ASN A 143 -2.42 4.50 -3.73
N TRP A 144 -1.54 5.50 -3.73
CA TRP A 144 -0.15 5.34 -4.16
C TRP A 144 0.77 6.26 -3.38
N ASN A 145 2.04 5.90 -3.30
CA ASN A 145 3.08 6.78 -2.82
C ASN A 145 4.35 6.66 -3.66
N MET A 146 5.07 7.75 -3.79
CA MET A 146 6.36 7.84 -4.47
C MET A 146 7.33 8.60 -3.59
N ARG A 147 8.55 8.08 -3.44
CA ARG A 147 9.66 8.75 -2.77
C ARG A 147 10.88 8.70 -3.66
N ALA A 148 11.53 9.83 -3.81
CA ALA A 148 12.78 9.94 -4.55
C ALA A 148 13.85 10.58 -3.66
N SER A 149 15.07 10.07 -3.71
CA SER A 149 16.20 10.68 -3.03
C SER A 149 17.43 10.71 -3.91
N LEU A 150 18.23 11.75 -3.75
CA LEU A 150 19.51 11.95 -4.43
C LEU A 150 20.57 12.27 -3.38
N ARG A 151 21.66 11.59 -3.45
CA ARG A 151 22.84 11.83 -2.59
C ARG A 151 24.07 12.04 -3.45
N TYR A 152 24.80 13.12 -3.17
CA TYR A 152 26.13 13.39 -3.68
C TYR A 152 27.13 13.28 -2.55
N GLN A 153 28.25 12.55 -2.77
CA GLN A 153 29.31 12.44 -1.79
C GLN A 153 30.65 12.38 -2.51
N LYS A 154 31.51 13.33 -2.22
CA LYS A 154 32.84 13.39 -2.83
C LYS A 154 33.90 13.77 -1.80
N ARG A 155 35.04 13.07 -1.86
CA ARG A 155 36.21 13.33 -1.07
C ARG A 155 37.34 13.87 -1.96
N TRP A 156 37.91 15.02 -1.57
CA TRP A 156 39.05 15.62 -2.26
C TRP A 156 40.33 15.54 -1.40
N LYS A 157 41.41 15.06 -1.97
CA LYS A 157 42.74 15.01 -1.35
C LYS A 157 42.78 14.50 0.10
N LYS A 158 41.90 13.60 0.46
CA LYS A 158 41.75 13.05 1.81
C LYS A 158 41.46 14.07 2.93
N ARG A 159 41.33 15.36 2.62
CA ARG A 159 41.14 16.44 3.60
C ARG A 159 39.70 17.00 3.61
N PHE A 160 39.05 17.03 2.47
CA PHE A 160 37.72 17.60 2.34
C PHE A 160 36.71 16.51 1.96
N ASN A 161 35.63 16.45 2.71
CA ASN A 161 34.52 15.53 2.43
C ASN A 161 33.25 16.38 2.27
N LEU A 162 32.68 16.36 1.05
CA LEU A 162 31.43 17.03 0.76
C LEU A 162 30.35 15.97 0.64
N SER A 163 29.25 16.15 1.37
CA SER A 163 28.05 15.35 1.23
C SER A 163 26.83 16.25 1.14
N ALA A 164 25.99 15.99 0.15
CA ALA A 164 24.69 16.64 -0.02
C ALA A 164 23.64 15.56 -0.22
N ARG A 165 22.45 15.78 0.30
CA ARG A 165 21.28 14.91 0.11
C ARG A 165 20.06 15.77 -0.09
N THR A 166 19.21 15.36 -1.02
CA THR A 166 17.88 15.94 -1.20
C THR A 166 16.89 14.81 -1.49
N GLY A 167 15.62 15.05 -1.22
CA GLY A 167 14.57 14.09 -1.48
C GLY A 167 13.19 14.75 -1.57
N ALA A 168 12.28 14.05 -2.20
CA ALA A 168 10.87 14.43 -2.27
C ALA A 168 9.99 13.20 -2.08
N SER A 169 8.85 13.38 -1.47
CA SER A 169 7.82 12.36 -1.41
C SER A 169 6.46 12.91 -1.83
N PHE A 170 5.72 12.07 -2.53
CA PHE A 170 4.37 12.35 -3.02
C PHE A 170 3.51 11.17 -2.63
N ALA A 171 2.31 11.42 -2.13
CA ALA A 171 1.36 10.39 -1.80
C ALA A 171 -0.05 10.83 -2.14
N GLN A 172 -0.87 9.87 -2.56
CA GLN A 172 -2.30 10.02 -2.73
C GLN A 172 -3.00 8.96 -1.90
N SER A 173 -3.98 9.37 -1.13
CA SER A 173 -4.90 8.49 -0.41
C SER A 173 -6.34 8.79 -0.77
N VAL A 174 -7.15 7.74 -0.83
CA VAL A 174 -8.57 7.81 -1.16
C VAL A 174 -9.37 7.31 0.02
N ALA A 175 -10.38 8.05 0.41
CA ALA A 175 -11.37 7.69 1.42
C ALA A 175 -12.78 7.86 0.85
N LEU A 176 -13.77 7.24 1.50
CA LEU A 176 -15.18 7.39 1.19
C LEU A 176 -15.90 7.93 2.44
N VAL A 177 -16.44 9.15 2.32
CA VAL A 177 -17.13 9.85 3.42
C VAL A 177 -18.32 10.59 2.84
N ASN A 178 -19.50 10.47 3.44
CA ASN A 178 -20.67 11.23 2.97
C ASN A 178 -20.89 12.51 3.73
N GLU A 179 -20.11 13.15 4.37
CA GLU A 179 -20.23 14.44 5.06
C GLU A 179 -21.69 14.89 5.37
N GLY A 180 -22.65 13.97 5.42
CA GLY A 180 -24.06 14.23 5.66
C GLY A 180 -24.83 14.93 4.52
N LYS A 181 -24.26 15.00 3.31
CA LYS A 181 -24.86 15.73 2.17
C LYS A 181 -25.57 14.86 1.15
N SER A 182 -25.28 13.57 1.13
CA SER A 182 -25.87 12.58 0.21
C SER A 182 -26.09 11.24 0.89
N GLU A 183 -26.96 10.41 0.32
CA GLU A 183 -27.19 9.03 0.81
C GLU A 183 -26.01 8.11 0.47
N GLU A 184 -25.15 8.49 -0.49
CA GLU A 184 -23.95 7.74 -0.84
C GLU A 184 -22.67 8.49 -0.44
N PRO A 185 -21.60 7.76 -0.06
CA PRO A 185 -20.35 8.39 0.33
C PRO A 185 -19.61 8.97 -0.88
N ASP A 186 -19.19 10.20 -0.76
CA ASP A 186 -18.34 10.87 -1.72
C ASP A 186 -16.90 10.37 -1.65
N ARG A 187 -16.26 10.31 -2.82
CA ARG A 187 -14.84 9.97 -2.91
C ARG A 187 -13.99 11.18 -2.58
N SER A 188 -13.34 11.14 -1.42
CA SER A 188 -12.35 12.14 -1.02
C SER A 188 -10.94 11.70 -1.43
N VAL A 189 -10.16 12.60 -2.04
CA VAL A 189 -8.78 12.35 -2.45
C VAL A 189 -7.86 13.35 -1.79
N THR A 190 -6.90 12.84 -1.00
CA THR A 190 -5.90 13.66 -0.32
C THR A 190 -4.55 13.50 -0.98
N HIS A 191 -3.90 14.61 -1.33
CA HIS A 191 -2.55 14.65 -1.84
C HIS A 191 -1.59 15.20 -0.80
N ASN A 192 -0.52 14.48 -0.52
CA ASN A 192 0.53 14.89 0.39
C ASN A 192 1.86 15.02 -0.36
N THR A 193 2.55 16.15 -0.15
CA THR A 193 3.86 16.41 -0.75
C THR A 193 4.82 16.91 0.32
N SER A 194 6.04 16.37 0.34
CA SER A 194 7.10 16.86 1.22
C SER A 194 8.46 16.88 0.52
N TYR A 195 9.30 17.86 0.89
CA TYR A 195 10.67 18.03 0.40
C TYR A 195 11.63 18.13 1.59
N ASN A 196 12.85 17.60 1.42
CA ASN A 196 13.93 17.67 2.43
C ASN A 196 15.32 17.71 1.77
#